data_2696c63280aefe17511877c0ceeb13cf
#
_entry.id   2696c63280aefe17511877c0ceeb13cf
#
_cell.length_a   1.000
_cell.length_b   1.000
_cell.length_c   1.000
_cell.angle_alpha   90.00
_cell.angle_beta   90.00
_cell.angle_gamma   90.00
#
_symmetry.space_group_name_H-M   'P 1'
#
loop_
_entity.id
_entity.type
_entity.pdbx_description
1 polymer ?
#
loop_
_entity_poly.entity_id
_entity_poly.type
_entity_poly.pdbx_seq_one_letter_code
_entity_poly.pdbx_strand_id
1 'polypeptide(L)'
;MAIPDFEKWAKSYSGCDGGDIGTLEQRAIWLCGIEWGGGLSAEHLKINMLRDESRPPAGYEDAAENLGYIFNRQALKMLSAIDGRKVSEYRDFCAQARPFTKGSSGYFKLNLYPIAFKDTDQDWWHNEFAEATGFDEKTAYLDWCKTYRFPQMREWVRAAKPKLILCLGKTYRTDFMHVFHDASATFHHEHIDDRDLWWSLNAEGTLIAIIPFMVNRHGLTKNDSIQKFGERIAQLMEQHGCH
;
A
#
# COMPACT_ATOMS: atom_id res chain seq x y z
N MET A 1 -19.15 -5.69 17.36
CA MET A 1 -19.72 -5.20 16.06
C MET A 1 -19.22 -3.78 15.85
N ALA A 2 -18.78 -3.41 14.63
CA ALA A 2 -18.29 -2.06 14.37
C ALA A 2 -19.33 -0.98 14.75
N ILE A 3 -18.87 0.12 15.35
CA ILE A 3 -19.74 1.28 15.56
C ILE A 3 -19.91 2.04 14.22
N PRO A 4 -21.08 2.73 14.01
CA PRO A 4 -21.40 3.32 12.70
C PRO A 4 -20.36 4.31 12.17
N ASP A 5 -19.79 5.17 13.03
CA ASP A 5 -18.79 6.17 12.63
C ASP A 5 -17.47 5.50 12.19
N PHE A 6 -17.03 4.47 12.93
CA PHE A 6 -15.88 3.67 12.54
C PHE A 6 -16.12 2.95 11.21
N GLU A 7 -17.28 2.31 11.04
CA GLU A 7 -17.61 1.60 9.81
C GLU A 7 -17.57 2.53 8.59
N LYS A 8 -18.21 3.69 8.69
CA LYS A 8 -18.21 4.70 7.62
C LYS A 8 -16.79 5.14 7.27
N TRP A 9 -15.98 5.48 8.27
CA TRP A 9 -14.61 5.91 8.11
C TRP A 9 -13.72 4.80 7.55
N ALA A 10 -13.78 3.58 8.09
CA ALA A 10 -12.92 2.48 7.69
C ALA A 10 -13.22 1.95 6.27
N LYS A 11 -14.42 2.17 5.74
CA LYS A 11 -14.79 1.87 4.34
C LYS A 11 -14.43 2.97 3.35
N SER A 12 -14.05 4.15 3.83
CA SER A 12 -13.58 5.27 3.00
C SER A 12 -12.09 5.14 2.64
N TYR A 13 -11.50 6.20 2.10
CA TYR A 13 -10.05 6.25 1.82
C TYR A 13 -9.18 6.44 3.06
N SER A 14 -9.69 6.11 4.25
CA SER A 14 -8.93 6.04 5.49
C SER A 14 -7.72 5.11 5.35
N GLY A 15 -6.62 5.44 5.99
CA GLY A 15 -5.38 4.66 5.86
C GLY A 15 -4.64 4.85 4.52
N CYS A 16 -5.11 5.77 3.65
CA CYS A 16 -4.38 6.15 2.46
C CYS A 16 -3.51 7.39 2.75
N ASP A 17 -2.25 7.34 2.32
CA ASP A 17 -1.40 8.55 2.28
C ASP A 17 -1.81 9.44 1.11
N GLY A 18 -2.28 8.85 0.01
CA GLY A 18 -2.85 9.55 -1.13
C GLY A 18 -1.94 9.66 -2.35
N GLY A 19 -2.15 10.73 -3.11
CA GLY A 19 -1.60 10.95 -4.43
C GLY A 19 -2.68 10.76 -5.51
N ASP A 20 -2.26 10.38 -6.71
CA ASP A 20 -3.16 10.15 -7.83
C ASP A 20 -3.56 8.66 -7.92
N ILE A 21 -4.84 8.38 -7.68
CA ILE A 21 -5.40 7.03 -7.77
C ILE A 21 -5.43 6.51 -9.22
N GLY A 22 -5.37 7.40 -10.21
CA GLY A 22 -5.44 7.09 -11.64
C GLY A 22 -6.85 7.01 -12.20
N THR A 23 -6.91 6.85 -13.51
CA THR A 23 -8.13 6.61 -14.30
C THR A 23 -7.91 5.46 -15.28
N LEU A 24 -8.94 5.07 -16.03
CA LEU A 24 -8.81 4.04 -17.07
C LEU A 24 -7.87 4.47 -18.20
N GLU A 25 -7.81 5.77 -18.49
CA GLU A 25 -6.96 6.36 -19.52
C GLU A 25 -5.53 6.63 -19.03
N GLN A 26 -5.39 6.88 -17.72
CA GLN A 26 -4.10 7.17 -17.07
C GLN A 26 -3.93 6.30 -15.81
N ARG A 27 -3.55 5.05 -16.04
CA ARG A 27 -3.41 4.05 -14.98
C ARG A 27 -2.22 4.36 -14.08
N ALA A 28 -2.45 4.35 -12.77
CA ALA A 28 -1.43 4.63 -11.77
C ALA A 28 -0.69 3.36 -11.28
N ILE A 29 0.46 3.56 -10.64
CA ILE A 29 1.12 2.57 -9.79
C ILE A 29 0.65 2.80 -8.36
N TRP A 30 0.15 1.75 -7.71
CA TRP A 30 -0.24 1.80 -6.31
C TRP A 30 0.82 1.15 -5.44
N LEU A 31 1.16 1.81 -4.34
CA LEU A 31 2.01 1.27 -3.28
C LEU A 31 1.13 0.93 -2.09
N CYS A 32 1.02 -0.34 -1.74
CA CYS A 32 0.18 -0.80 -0.64
C CYS A 32 1.01 -1.34 0.52
N GLY A 33 0.93 -0.64 1.67
CA GLY A 33 1.45 -1.11 2.95
C GLY A 33 0.42 -1.97 3.71
N ILE A 34 0.81 -2.41 4.92
CA ILE A 34 -0.09 -3.17 5.81
C ILE A 34 -0.94 -2.17 6.61
N GLU A 35 -0.27 -1.32 7.36
CA GLU A 35 -0.84 -0.26 8.21
C GLU A 35 0.18 0.86 8.36
N TRP A 36 -0.25 2.04 8.79
CA TRP A 36 0.70 3.11 9.08
C TRP A 36 1.55 2.78 10.31
N GLY A 37 2.83 3.08 10.24
CA GLY A 37 3.70 3.10 11.40
C GLY A 37 3.51 4.36 12.26
N GLY A 38 4.08 4.34 13.48
CA GLY A 38 4.13 5.51 14.36
C GLY A 38 3.15 5.51 15.53
N GLY A 39 2.18 4.60 15.56
CA GLY A 39 1.27 4.38 16.70
C GLY A 39 0.38 5.58 16.99
N LEU A 40 -0.84 5.57 16.48
CA LEU A 40 -1.87 6.52 16.89
C LEU A 40 -2.55 6.05 18.17
N SER A 41 -2.85 6.98 19.08
CA SER A 41 -3.75 6.70 20.20
C SER A 41 -5.20 6.55 19.73
N ALA A 42 -6.04 5.93 20.53
CA ALA A 42 -7.48 5.85 20.27
C ALA A 42 -8.14 7.25 20.17
N GLU A 43 -7.60 8.24 20.88
CA GLU A 43 -8.05 9.63 20.77
C GLU A 43 -7.76 10.20 19.36
N HIS A 44 -6.55 9.98 18.83
CA HIS A 44 -6.24 10.35 17.45
C HIS A 44 -7.11 9.62 16.43
N LEU A 45 -7.44 8.34 16.69
CA LEU A 45 -8.39 7.61 15.85
C LEU A 45 -9.76 8.30 15.84
N LYS A 46 -10.31 8.66 17.02
CA LYS A 46 -11.59 9.39 17.14
C LYS A 46 -11.56 10.70 16.35
N ILE A 47 -10.45 11.45 16.41
CA ILE A 47 -10.27 12.70 15.62
C ILE A 47 -10.22 12.39 14.11
N ASN A 48 -9.52 11.34 13.69
CA ASN A 48 -9.44 10.97 12.28
C ASN A 48 -10.80 10.54 11.72
N MET A 49 -11.63 9.86 12.50
CA MET A 49 -12.98 9.47 12.10
C MET A 49 -13.93 10.65 11.82
N LEU A 50 -13.60 11.85 12.31
CA LEU A 50 -14.36 13.08 12.00
C LEU A 50 -13.97 13.72 10.65
N ARG A 51 -12.91 13.25 10.01
CA ARG A 51 -12.47 13.78 8.72
C ARG A 51 -13.33 13.22 7.59
N ASP A 52 -13.57 14.06 6.59
CA ASP A 52 -14.18 13.59 5.34
C ASP A 52 -13.11 12.89 4.47
N GLU A 53 -13.13 11.58 4.49
CA GLU A 53 -12.25 10.73 3.68
C GLU A 53 -13.02 10.01 2.56
N SER A 54 -14.12 10.62 2.09
CA SER A 54 -14.93 10.10 0.96
C SER A 54 -14.20 10.17 -0.39
N ARG A 55 -13.10 10.92 -0.46
CA ARG A 55 -12.23 11.06 -1.65
C ARG A 55 -10.79 10.65 -1.33
N PRO A 56 -10.02 10.20 -2.34
CA PRO A 56 -8.60 9.94 -2.16
C PRO A 56 -7.87 11.17 -1.62
N PRO A 57 -7.01 11.02 -0.59
CA PRO A 57 -6.17 12.12 -0.12
C PRO A 57 -5.23 12.62 -1.22
N ALA A 58 -4.91 13.90 -1.20
CA ALA A 58 -4.05 14.51 -2.22
C ALA A 58 -2.58 14.06 -2.17
N GLY A 59 -2.15 13.46 -1.06
CA GLY A 59 -0.77 13.06 -0.83
C GLY A 59 0.05 14.12 -0.09
N TYR A 60 1.37 13.97 -0.14
CA TYR A 60 2.32 14.88 0.49
C TYR A 60 2.32 16.26 -0.19
N GLU A 61 2.62 17.32 0.54
CA GLU A 61 2.66 18.68 -0.02
C GLU A 61 3.75 18.80 -1.09
N ASP A 62 4.92 18.23 -0.84
CA ASP A 62 6.03 18.26 -1.80
C ASP A 62 6.97 17.04 -1.72
N ALA A 63 7.98 17.01 -2.59
CA ALA A 63 8.98 15.95 -2.61
C ALA A 63 9.89 15.95 -1.36
N ALA A 64 10.09 17.08 -0.70
CA ALA A 64 10.93 17.16 0.49
C ALA A 64 10.25 16.51 1.69
N GLU A 65 8.95 16.76 1.87
CA GLU A 65 8.14 16.06 2.88
C GLU A 65 8.15 14.55 2.63
N ASN A 66 7.90 14.13 1.40
CA ASN A 66 7.91 12.71 1.02
C ASN A 66 9.27 12.06 1.36
N LEU A 67 10.38 12.70 1.02
CA LEU A 67 11.73 12.23 1.32
C LEU A 67 12.08 12.29 2.83
N GLY A 68 11.30 12.95 3.65
CA GLY A 68 11.46 13.00 5.10
C GLY A 68 11.31 11.63 5.77
N TYR A 69 10.48 10.75 5.22
CA TYR A 69 10.18 9.44 5.79
C TYR A 69 11.14 8.35 5.28
N ILE A 70 11.71 7.56 6.21
CA ILE A 70 12.64 6.45 5.87
C ILE A 70 11.95 5.43 4.96
N PHE A 71 10.71 5.06 5.25
CA PHE A 71 9.92 4.14 4.45
C PHE A 71 9.77 4.64 3.01
N ASN A 72 9.41 5.92 2.84
CA ASN A 72 9.22 6.50 1.51
C ASN A 72 10.52 6.53 0.72
N ARG A 73 11.68 6.83 1.35
CA ARG A 73 12.98 6.76 0.65
C ARG A 73 13.27 5.38 0.07
N GLN A 74 12.92 4.30 0.78
CA GLN A 74 13.09 2.94 0.27
C GLN A 74 12.08 2.63 -0.83
N ALA A 75 10.82 3.04 -0.66
CA ALA A 75 9.79 2.90 -1.70
C ALA A 75 10.17 3.66 -2.98
N LEU A 76 10.69 4.88 -2.86
CA LEU A 76 11.15 5.69 -3.99
C LEU A 76 12.33 5.05 -4.72
N LYS A 77 13.25 4.35 -4.03
CA LYS A 77 14.31 3.56 -4.65
C LYS A 77 13.74 2.43 -5.52
N MET A 78 12.72 1.72 -5.01
CA MET A 78 12.05 0.67 -5.75
C MET A 78 11.33 1.24 -6.98
N LEU A 79 10.57 2.31 -6.81
CA LEU A 79 9.87 2.97 -7.92
C LEU A 79 10.83 3.52 -8.97
N SER A 80 11.98 4.08 -8.55
CA SER A 80 13.06 4.51 -9.46
C SER A 80 13.60 3.34 -10.30
N ALA A 81 13.81 2.18 -9.68
CA ALA A 81 14.27 0.98 -10.39
C ALA A 81 13.20 0.43 -11.35
N ILE A 82 11.91 0.47 -10.96
CA ILE A 82 10.78 0.10 -11.84
C ILE A 82 10.68 1.07 -13.03
N ASP A 83 11.01 2.35 -12.84
CA ASP A 83 11.06 3.39 -13.90
C ASP A 83 12.28 3.24 -14.82
N GLY A 84 13.10 2.20 -14.64
CA GLY A 84 14.29 1.93 -15.45
C GLY A 84 15.55 2.72 -15.06
N ARG A 85 15.52 3.41 -13.92
CA ARG A 85 16.67 4.18 -13.39
C ARG A 85 17.48 3.36 -12.39
N LYS A 86 18.65 3.85 -12.04
CA LYS A 86 19.42 3.30 -10.93
C LYS A 86 18.78 3.68 -9.59
N VAL A 87 18.83 2.77 -8.63
CA VAL A 87 18.36 3.02 -7.25
C VAL A 87 19.00 4.27 -6.64
N SER A 88 20.25 4.60 -7.00
CA SER A 88 20.96 5.81 -6.55
C SER A 88 20.28 7.11 -7.01
N GLU A 89 19.50 7.07 -8.09
CA GLU A 89 18.82 8.22 -8.70
C GLU A 89 17.44 8.50 -8.10
N TYR A 90 17.06 7.80 -7.02
CA TYR A 90 15.73 7.91 -6.43
C TYR A 90 15.32 9.33 -6.02
N ARG A 91 16.27 10.23 -5.72
CA ARG A 91 16.01 11.64 -5.38
C ARG A 91 15.61 12.44 -6.62
N ASP A 92 16.31 12.22 -7.74
CA ASP A 92 16.00 12.86 -9.02
C ASP A 92 14.69 12.32 -9.57
N PHE A 93 14.45 11.02 -9.45
CA PHE A 93 13.15 10.40 -9.73
C PHE A 93 12.03 11.06 -8.90
N CYS A 94 12.23 11.21 -7.58
CA CYS A 94 11.25 11.85 -6.69
C CYS A 94 10.98 13.30 -7.08
N ALA A 95 12.00 14.06 -7.46
CA ALA A 95 11.84 15.45 -7.87
C ALA A 95 11.08 15.61 -9.20
N GLN A 96 11.28 14.68 -10.14
CA GLN A 96 10.68 14.73 -11.47
C GLN A 96 9.27 14.11 -11.51
N ALA A 97 9.12 12.88 -11.05
CA ALA A 97 7.85 12.14 -11.08
C ALA A 97 6.92 12.51 -9.91
N ARG A 98 7.45 13.06 -8.83
CA ARG A 98 6.73 13.50 -7.61
C ARG A 98 5.72 12.46 -7.09
N PRO A 99 6.11 11.16 -6.89
CA PRO A 99 5.18 10.14 -6.48
C PRO A 99 4.46 10.51 -5.18
N PHE A 100 3.18 10.22 -5.07
CA PHE A 100 2.35 10.47 -3.88
C PHE A 100 2.28 11.95 -3.44
N THR A 101 2.58 12.88 -4.32
CA THR A 101 2.64 14.31 -4.02
C THR A 101 1.42 15.01 -4.61
N LYS A 102 0.88 15.99 -3.91
CA LYS A 102 -0.25 16.79 -4.32
C LYS A 102 -0.06 17.40 -5.72
N GLY A 103 -1.05 17.20 -6.57
CA GLY A 103 -1.03 17.70 -7.96
C GLY A 103 -0.07 16.96 -8.90
N SER A 104 0.53 15.83 -8.47
CA SER A 104 1.23 14.91 -9.37
C SER A 104 0.29 13.84 -9.89
N SER A 105 0.75 13.03 -10.85
CA SER A 105 -0.03 11.95 -11.45
C SER A 105 0.72 10.62 -11.46
N GLY A 106 -0.04 9.52 -11.58
CA GLY A 106 0.47 8.19 -11.84
C GLY A 106 0.92 7.39 -10.61
N TYR A 107 0.77 7.90 -9.38
CA TYR A 107 1.19 7.20 -8.16
C TYR A 107 0.21 7.42 -7.01
N PHE A 108 -0.22 6.31 -6.37
CA PHE A 108 -1.11 6.33 -5.21
C PHE A 108 -0.57 5.45 -4.09
N LYS A 109 -0.64 5.92 -2.84
CA LYS A 109 -0.16 5.20 -1.66
C LYS A 109 -1.29 4.94 -0.68
N LEU A 110 -1.42 3.67 -0.25
CA LEU A 110 -2.49 3.20 0.62
C LEU A 110 -2.00 2.09 1.56
N ASN A 111 -2.84 1.72 2.52
CA ASN A 111 -2.62 0.58 3.40
C ASN A 111 -3.85 -0.32 3.46
N LEU A 112 -3.64 -1.62 3.72
CA LEU A 112 -4.72 -2.59 3.91
C LEU A 112 -5.63 -2.19 5.06
N TYR A 113 -5.02 -1.88 6.20
CA TYR A 113 -5.70 -1.58 7.44
C TYR A 113 -5.60 -0.08 7.76
N PRO A 114 -6.73 0.58 8.10
CA PRO A 114 -6.77 2.05 8.20
C PRO A 114 -6.25 2.59 9.54
N ILE A 115 -6.17 1.76 10.60
CA ILE A 115 -5.65 2.20 11.90
C ILE A 115 -4.11 2.11 11.89
N ALA A 116 -3.45 3.15 12.40
CA ALA A 116 -2.01 3.19 12.55
C ALA A 116 -1.58 2.63 13.91
N PHE A 117 -0.75 1.60 13.89
CA PHE A 117 -0.10 1.05 15.08
C PHE A 117 1.41 1.27 15.02
N LYS A 118 2.09 1.11 16.17
CA LYS A 118 3.55 1.18 16.23
C LYS A 118 4.19 0.09 15.37
N ASP A 119 3.59 -1.08 15.36
CA ASP A 119 3.93 -2.25 14.56
C ASP A 119 2.69 -3.15 14.41
N THR A 120 2.84 -4.30 13.77
CA THR A 120 1.73 -5.23 13.51
C THR A 120 1.37 -6.12 14.71
N ASP A 121 1.97 -5.90 15.88
CA ASP A 121 1.72 -6.70 17.08
C ASP A 121 0.26 -6.57 17.57
N GLN A 122 -0.30 -7.66 18.06
CA GLN A 122 -1.66 -7.71 18.62
C GLN A 122 -1.76 -6.97 19.96
N ASP A 123 -0.68 -6.89 20.71
CA ASP A 123 -0.61 -6.30 22.07
C ASP A 123 -0.90 -4.78 22.08
N TRP A 124 -0.92 -4.14 20.91
CA TRP A 124 -1.28 -2.71 20.78
C TRP A 124 -2.79 -2.43 20.86
N TRP A 125 -3.65 -3.46 21.01
CA TRP A 125 -5.07 -3.28 21.13
C TRP A 125 -5.48 -3.10 22.59
N HIS A 126 -5.83 -1.88 22.98
CA HIS A 126 -6.29 -1.51 24.32
C HIS A 126 -7.80 -1.22 24.34
N ASN A 127 -8.41 -1.20 25.53
CA ASN A 127 -9.83 -0.96 25.73
C ASN A 127 -10.35 0.31 25.04
N GLU A 128 -9.52 1.35 24.94
CA GLU A 128 -9.85 2.61 24.26
C GLU A 128 -10.11 2.41 22.76
N PHE A 129 -9.41 1.46 22.12
CA PHE A 129 -9.70 1.08 20.74
C PHE A 129 -11.01 0.31 20.64
N ALA A 130 -11.34 -0.52 21.61
CA ALA A 130 -12.63 -1.21 21.68
C ALA A 130 -13.79 -0.22 21.72
N GLU A 131 -13.70 0.82 22.55
CA GLU A 131 -14.69 1.90 22.61
C GLU A 131 -14.80 2.68 21.29
N ALA A 132 -13.66 2.97 20.64
CA ALA A 132 -13.62 3.76 19.41
C ALA A 132 -14.09 2.98 18.17
N THR A 133 -13.97 1.65 18.17
CA THR A 133 -14.24 0.81 17.00
C THR A 133 -15.41 -0.13 17.16
N GLY A 134 -15.72 -0.55 18.40
CA GLY A 134 -16.70 -1.58 18.73
C GLY A 134 -16.16 -3.00 18.66
N PHE A 135 -14.83 -3.19 18.65
CA PHE A 135 -14.19 -4.50 18.68
C PHE A 135 -13.35 -4.67 19.95
N ASP A 136 -13.55 -5.78 20.65
CA ASP A 136 -12.82 -6.09 21.89
C ASP A 136 -11.36 -6.49 21.63
N GLU A 137 -11.04 -6.97 20.42
CA GLU A 137 -9.72 -7.48 20.05
C GLU A 137 -9.29 -7.02 18.64
N LYS A 138 -7.98 -6.84 18.43
CA LYS A 138 -7.39 -6.48 17.13
C LYS A 138 -7.75 -7.52 16.04
N THR A 139 -7.79 -8.80 16.38
CA THR A 139 -8.17 -9.87 15.46
C THR A 139 -9.57 -9.69 14.91
N ALA A 140 -10.54 -9.35 15.76
CA ALA A 140 -11.92 -9.07 15.33
C ALA A 140 -12.01 -7.85 14.39
N TYR A 141 -11.22 -6.82 14.65
CA TYR A 141 -11.06 -5.67 13.75
C TYR A 141 -10.46 -6.07 12.40
N LEU A 142 -9.38 -6.86 12.40
CA LEU A 142 -8.75 -7.31 11.16
C LEU A 142 -9.71 -8.16 10.31
N ASP A 143 -10.45 -9.08 10.92
CA ASP A 143 -11.44 -9.92 10.23
C ASP A 143 -12.61 -9.11 9.71
N TRP A 144 -13.03 -8.07 10.43
CA TRP A 144 -14.03 -7.12 9.95
C TRP A 144 -13.51 -6.37 8.70
N CYS A 145 -12.26 -5.92 8.72
CA CYS A 145 -11.65 -5.28 7.55
C CYS A 145 -11.63 -6.22 6.33
N LYS A 146 -11.28 -7.49 6.52
CA LYS A 146 -11.31 -8.49 5.45
C LYS A 146 -12.71 -8.66 4.86
N THR A 147 -13.74 -8.59 5.70
CA THR A 147 -15.13 -8.80 5.30
C THR A 147 -15.75 -7.57 4.64
N TYR A 148 -15.43 -6.36 5.12
CA TYR A 148 -16.17 -5.15 4.72
C TYR A 148 -15.32 -4.08 4.02
N ARG A 149 -14.05 -3.89 4.44
CA ARG A 149 -13.15 -2.93 3.79
C ARG A 149 -12.51 -3.48 2.52
N PHE A 150 -12.03 -4.73 2.53
CA PHE A 150 -11.39 -5.33 1.36
C PHE A 150 -12.27 -5.38 0.11
N PRO A 151 -13.59 -5.71 0.20
CA PRO A 151 -14.48 -5.54 -0.94
C PRO A 151 -14.52 -4.11 -1.49
N GLN A 152 -14.51 -3.10 -0.62
CA GLN A 152 -14.47 -1.69 -1.05
C GLN A 152 -13.15 -1.36 -1.77
N MET A 153 -12.02 -1.86 -1.29
CA MET A 153 -10.73 -1.68 -1.98
C MET A 153 -10.70 -2.36 -3.35
N ARG A 154 -11.37 -3.51 -3.51
CA ARG A 154 -11.56 -4.15 -4.84
C ARG A 154 -12.34 -3.26 -5.80
N GLU A 155 -13.38 -2.57 -5.32
CA GLU A 155 -14.11 -1.61 -6.17
C GLU A 155 -13.20 -0.45 -6.62
N TRP A 156 -12.30 0.04 -5.76
CA TRP A 156 -11.32 1.05 -6.18
C TRP A 156 -10.40 0.52 -7.29
N VAL A 157 -9.93 -0.73 -7.15
CA VAL A 157 -9.10 -1.38 -8.19
C VAL A 157 -9.87 -1.51 -9.51
N ARG A 158 -11.13 -1.95 -9.48
CA ARG A 158 -11.98 -2.08 -10.67
C ARG A 158 -12.23 -0.74 -11.35
N ALA A 159 -12.41 0.32 -10.57
CA ALA A 159 -12.66 1.66 -11.10
C ALA A 159 -11.41 2.29 -11.72
N ALA A 160 -10.26 2.20 -11.04
CA ALA A 160 -9.02 2.86 -11.46
C ALA A 160 -8.13 1.98 -12.36
N LYS A 161 -8.24 0.65 -12.26
CA LYS A 161 -7.41 -0.36 -12.95
C LYS A 161 -5.91 -0.02 -12.90
N PRO A 162 -5.30 0.10 -11.71
CA PRO A 162 -3.88 0.43 -11.64
C PRO A 162 -3.04 -0.52 -12.49
N LYS A 163 -1.95 -0.04 -13.07
CA LYS A 163 -1.06 -0.88 -13.89
C LYS A 163 -0.21 -1.82 -13.02
N LEU A 164 0.09 -1.40 -11.78
CA LEU A 164 0.81 -2.18 -10.78
C LEU A 164 0.25 -1.86 -9.39
N ILE A 165 0.06 -2.90 -8.56
CA ILE A 165 -0.08 -2.77 -7.11
C ILE A 165 1.14 -3.42 -6.47
N LEU A 166 2.05 -2.60 -5.95
CA LEU A 166 3.23 -3.05 -5.22
C LEU A 166 2.91 -3.19 -3.74
N CYS A 167 2.84 -4.42 -3.24
CA CYS A 167 2.46 -4.77 -1.88
C CYS A 167 3.71 -5.02 -1.01
N LEU A 168 3.80 -4.35 0.15
CA LEU A 168 4.99 -4.36 0.99
C LEU A 168 4.75 -5.10 2.31
N GLY A 169 5.30 -6.32 2.42
CA GLY A 169 5.23 -7.12 3.63
C GLY A 169 4.75 -8.54 3.40
N LYS A 170 5.68 -9.47 3.17
CA LYS A 170 5.40 -10.88 2.83
C LYS A 170 4.60 -11.64 3.90
N THR A 171 4.63 -11.22 5.16
CA THR A 171 3.87 -11.84 6.26
C THR A 171 2.36 -11.66 6.09
N TYR A 172 1.92 -10.61 5.39
CA TYR A 172 0.51 -10.34 5.06
C TYR A 172 0.16 -10.72 3.62
N ARG A 173 0.95 -11.60 2.99
CA ARG A 173 0.71 -12.07 1.62
C ARG A 173 -0.73 -12.54 1.40
N THR A 174 -1.27 -13.31 2.33
CA THR A 174 -2.65 -13.83 2.24
C THR A 174 -3.69 -12.71 2.19
N ASP A 175 -3.47 -11.63 2.95
CA ASP A 175 -4.38 -10.50 2.98
C ASP A 175 -4.29 -9.67 1.69
N PHE A 176 -3.07 -9.43 1.17
CA PHE A 176 -2.89 -8.81 -0.15
C PHE A 176 -3.54 -9.64 -1.27
N MET A 177 -3.36 -10.97 -1.24
CA MET A 177 -4.03 -11.87 -2.18
C MET A 177 -5.55 -11.78 -2.05
N HIS A 178 -6.07 -11.77 -0.83
CA HIS A 178 -7.51 -11.67 -0.58
C HIS A 178 -8.10 -10.37 -1.14
N VAL A 179 -7.36 -9.26 -1.09
CA VAL A 179 -7.84 -7.96 -1.63
C VAL A 179 -7.70 -7.87 -3.14
N PHE A 180 -6.53 -8.20 -3.68
CA PHE A 180 -6.15 -7.77 -5.03
C PHE A 180 -6.10 -8.90 -6.06
N HIS A 181 -6.02 -10.16 -5.61
CA HIS A 181 -5.87 -11.32 -6.47
C HIS A 181 -7.22 -12.02 -6.69
N ASP A 182 -7.44 -12.53 -7.89
CA ASP A 182 -8.63 -13.33 -8.19
C ASP A 182 -8.39 -14.80 -7.86
N ALA A 183 -9.36 -15.46 -7.25
CA ALA A 183 -9.23 -16.85 -6.80
C ALA A 183 -8.89 -17.84 -7.94
N SER A 184 -9.18 -17.48 -9.19
CA SER A 184 -8.89 -18.27 -10.39
C SER A 184 -7.53 -17.99 -11.02
N ALA A 185 -6.84 -16.91 -10.61
CA ALA A 185 -5.57 -16.53 -11.22
C ALA A 185 -4.39 -17.34 -10.62
N THR A 186 -3.36 -17.57 -11.43
CA THR A 186 -2.13 -18.21 -10.97
C THR A 186 -1.25 -17.22 -10.21
N PHE A 187 -0.81 -17.63 -9.04
CA PHE A 187 0.15 -16.86 -8.24
C PHE A 187 1.54 -17.44 -8.44
N HIS A 188 2.44 -16.63 -8.95
CA HIS A 188 3.83 -17.00 -9.25
C HIS A 188 4.75 -16.65 -8.07
N HIS A 189 5.81 -17.43 -7.92
CA HIS A 189 6.82 -17.23 -6.88
C HIS A 189 8.21 -17.30 -7.48
N GLU A 190 9.02 -16.30 -7.21
CA GLU A 190 10.41 -16.19 -7.65
C GLU A 190 11.34 -15.85 -6.48
N HIS A 191 12.59 -16.29 -6.56
CA HIS A 191 13.65 -15.90 -5.62
C HIS A 191 14.63 -14.95 -6.29
N ILE A 192 14.88 -13.80 -5.66
CA ILE A 192 15.85 -12.79 -6.09
C ILE A 192 16.71 -12.43 -4.89
N ASP A 193 18.03 -12.72 -4.96
CA ASP A 193 18.98 -12.45 -3.86
C ASP A 193 18.49 -12.93 -2.48
N ASP A 194 18.12 -14.19 -2.38
CA ASP A 194 17.60 -14.82 -1.15
C ASP A 194 16.31 -14.18 -0.58
N ARG A 195 15.57 -13.47 -1.42
CA ARG A 195 14.30 -12.86 -1.09
C ARG A 195 13.22 -13.31 -2.06
N ASP A 196 12.01 -13.30 -1.55
CA ASP A 196 10.84 -13.77 -2.29
C ASP A 196 10.13 -12.63 -3.02
N LEU A 197 9.79 -12.85 -4.28
CA LEU A 197 8.83 -12.07 -5.04
C LEU A 197 7.64 -12.97 -5.36
N TRP A 198 6.44 -12.57 -4.98
CA TRP A 198 5.21 -13.20 -5.47
C TRP A 198 4.49 -12.23 -6.39
N TRP A 199 3.96 -12.75 -7.49
CA TRP A 199 3.22 -11.90 -8.41
C TRP A 199 2.08 -12.64 -9.10
N SER A 200 1.09 -11.90 -9.55
CA SER A 200 -0.01 -12.38 -10.38
C SER A 200 -0.61 -11.24 -11.19
N LEU A 201 -1.45 -11.60 -12.17
CA LEU A 201 -2.35 -10.66 -12.85
C LEU A 201 -3.76 -10.89 -12.34
N ASN A 202 -4.49 -9.82 -12.05
CA ASN A 202 -5.92 -9.91 -11.76
C ASN A 202 -6.76 -9.74 -13.04
N ALA A 203 -8.09 -9.91 -12.92
CA ALA A 203 -9.03 -9.81 -14.05
C ALA A 203 -9.04 -8.41 -14.70
N GLU A 204 -8.66 -7.37 -13.98
CA GLU A 204 -8.56 -6.00 -14.49
C GLU A 204 -7.27 -5.75 -15.30
N GLY A 205 -6.38 -6.75 -15.41
CA GLY A 205 -5.08 -6.60 -16.05
C GLY A 205 -4.10 -5.75 -15.21
N THR A 206 -4.25 -5.79 -13.90
CA THR A 206 -3.32 -5.18 -12.94
C THR A 206 -2.28 -6.20 -12.52
N LEU A 207 -1.00 -5.86 -12.62
CA LEU A 207 0.07 -6.65 -12.02
C LEU A 207 0.07 -6.45 -10.51
N ILE A 208 0.00 -7.53 -9.75
CA ILE A 208 0.13 -7.52 -8.30
C ILE A 208 1.49 -8.11 -7.96
N ALA A 209 2.34 -7.34 -7.30
CA ALA A 209 3.66 -7.77 -6.87
C ALA A 209 3.79 -7.63 -5.35
N ILE A 210 4.06 -8.74 -4.65
CA ILE A 210 4.24 -8.76 -3.19
C ILE A 210 5.72 -9.00 -2.91
N ILE A 211 6.34 -8.06 -2.19
CA ILE A 211 7.75 -8.07 -1.84
C ILE A 211 7.95 -8.02 -0.32
N PRO A 212 9.14 -8.37 0.20
CA PRO A 212 9.45 -8.17 1.60
C PRO A 212 9.33 -6.70 2.02
N PHE A 213 9.02 -6.46 3.28
CA PHE A 213 9.03 -5.11 3.84
C PHE A 213 10.41 -4.45 3.70
N MET A 214 10.47 -3.13 3.48
CA MET A 214 11.69 -2.46 3.00
C MET A 214 12.50 -1.74 4.09
N VAL A 215 12.08 -1.75 5.36
CA VAL A 215 12.73 -0.95 6.42
C VAL A 215 13.25 -1.79 7.59
N ASN A 216 12.85 -3.04 7.74
CA ASN A 216 13.37 -3.91 8.80
C ASN A 216 14.63 -4.67 8.35
N ARG A 217 15.43 -5.14 9.32
CA ARG A 217 16.71 -5.84 9.05
C ARG A 217 16.55 -7.15 8.25
N HIS A 218 15.37 -7.76 8.25
CA HIS A 218 15.06 -8.99 7.51
C HIS A 218 14.37 -8.72 6.17
N GLY A 219 14.14 -7.46 5.87
CA GLY A 219 13.43 -7.03 4.68
C GLY A 219 14.34 -6.81 3.46
N LEU A 220 13.77 -6.12 2.49
CA LEU A 220 14.45 -5.75 1.25
C LEU A 220 15.12 -4.37 1.42
N THR A 221 16.34 -4.35 2.00
CA THR A 221 17.02 -3.10 2.40
C THR A 221 18.27 -2.79 1.59
N LYS A 222 18.87 -3.79 0.91
CA LYS A 222 20.08 -3.61 0.11
C LYS A 222 19.76 -2.97 -1.24
N ASN A 223 20.49 -1.94 -1.63
CA ASN A 223 20.26 -1.23 -2.90
C ASN A 223 20.33 -2.17 -4.11
N ASP A 224 21.30 -3.08 -4.17
CA ASP A 224 21.45 -4.02 -5.28
C ASP A 224 20.26 -4.96 -5.40
N SER A 225 19.73 -5.45 -4.28
CA SER A 225 18.53 -6.29 -4.28
C SER A 225 17.30 -5.48 -4.68
N ILE A 226 17.15 -4.24 -4.21
CA ILE A 226 16.05 -3.33 -4.62
C ILE A 226 16.11 -3.11 -6.13
N GLN A 227 17.32 -2.89 -6.69
CA GLN A 227 17.51 -2.72 -8.14
C GLN A 227 16.99 -3.92 -8.92
N LYS A 228 17.45 -5.13 -8.56
CA LYS A 228 17.03 -6.37 -9.23
C LYS A 228 15.54 -6.64 -9.14
N PHE A 229 14.92 -6.37 -7.97
CA PHE A 229 13.47 -6.48 -7.80
C PHE A 229 12.72 -5.49 -8.69
N GLY A 230 13.16 -4.23 -8.73
CA GLY A 230 12.55 -3.20 -9.58
C GLY A 230 12.64 -3.53 -11.06
N GLU A 231 13.82 -3.96 -11.53
CA GLU A 231 14.04 -4.41 -12.90
C GLU A 231 13.17 -5.61 -13.26
N ARG A 232 13.03 -6.59 -12.34
CA ARG A 232 12.17 -7.75 -12.57
C ARG A 232 10.69 -7.38 -12.65
N ILE A 233 10.23 -6.49 -11.79
CA ILE A 233 8.85 -6.00 -11.82
C ILE A 233 8.60 -5.21 -13.11
N ALA A 234 9.51 -4.36 -13.54
CA ALA A 234 9.42 -3.64 -14.82
C ALA A 234 9.31 -4.61 -16.02
N GLN A 235 10.13 -5.66 -16.04
CA GLN A 235 10.04 -6.73 -17.06
C GLN A 235 8.67 -7.42 -17.05
N LEU A 236 8.13 -7.73 -15.87
CA LEU A 236 6.79 -8.31 -15.75
C LEU A 236 5.71 -7.36 -16.27
N MET A 237 5.80 -6.07 -15.95
CA MET A 237 4.87 -5.06 -16.48
C MET A 237 4.92 -5.01 -18.01
N GLU A 238 6.12 -5.01 -18.61
CA GLU A 238 6.30 -5.02 -20.06
C GLU A 238 5.74 -6.31 -20.69
N GLN A 239 6.10 -7.48 -20.14
CA GLN A 239 5.65 -8.79 -20.63
C GLN A 239 4.13 -8.95 -20.64
N HIS A 240 3.43 -8.28 -19.70
CA HIS A 240 1.99 -8.38 -19.54
C HIS A 240 1.21 -7.12 -19.98
N GLY A 241 1.88 -6.16 -20.62
CA GLY A 241 1.22 -4.96 -21.15
C GLY A 241 0.63 -4.04 -20.08
N CYS A 242 1.25 -3.99 -18.90
CA CYS A 242 0.83 -3.13 -17.79
C CYS A 242 1.43 -1.72 -17.90
N HIS A 243 1.05 -0.97 -18.96
CA HIS A 243 1.58 0.38 -19.26
C HIS A 243 0.65 1.50 -18.80
#